data_4ffa75f1d0ada0f03ccd2b48efd097a9
#
_entry.id   4ffa75f1d0ada0f03ccd2b48efd097a9
#
_cell.length_a   1.000
_cell.length_b   1.000
_cell.length_c   1.000
_cell.angle_alpha   90.00
_cell.angle_beta   90.00
_cell.angle_gamma   90.00
#
_symmetry.space_group_name_H-M   'P 1'
#
loop_
_entity.id
_entity.type
_entity.pdbx_description
1 polymer ?
#
loop_
_entity_poly.entity_id
_entity_poly.type
_entity_poly.pdbx_seq_one_letter_code
_entity_poly.pdbx_strand_id
1 'polypeptide(L)' 'MSKSQNLQDNFLNILRKEHTPVSIFLVNGIKLQGKIDSFDQYVIMLKNTVSQMVYKHAISTIVPSKMVRLDGSVSDESDE' A
#
# COMPACT_ATOMS: atom_id res chain seq x y z
N MET A 1 -0.72 11.44 20.53
CA MET A 1 -0.54 11.19 20.14
C MET A 1 -0.41 10.59 19.56
N SER A 2 -0.28 10.48 19.25
CA SER A 2 -0.20 9.96 18.68
C SER A 2 -0.05 9.43 18.20
N LYS A 3 0.15 9.29 17.78
CA LYS A 3 0.33 8.75 17.31
C LYS A 3 0.25 7.76 16.98
N SER A 4 0.20 7.83 16.92
CA SER A 4 0.15 6.51 16.91
C SER A 4 -0.15 5.87 15.61
N GLN A 5 -0.40 6.57 14.70
CA GLN A 5 -0.55 6.10 13.39
C GLN A 5 0.79 5.69 12.85
N ASN A 6 0.93 4.47 12.41
CA ASN A 6 2.23 4.04 11.96
C ASN A 6 2.40 4.30 10.46
N LEU A 7 3.63 4.16 10.00
CA LEU A 7 3.97 4.46 8.61
C LEU A 7 3.22 3.56 7.64
N GLN A 8 3.05 2.30 8.01
CA GLN A 8 2.38 1.34 7.13
C GLN A 8 0.93 1.75 6.87
N ASP A 9 0.21 2.11 7.92
CA ASP A 9 -1.19 2.48 7.75
C ASP A 9 -1.33 3.76 6.96
N ASN A 10 -0.44 4.71 7.18
CA ASN A 10 -0.46 5.95 6.44
C ASN A 10 -0.20 5.71 4.96
N PHE A 11 0.78 4.88 4.67
CA PHE A 11 1.13 4.52 3.30
C PHE A 11 -0.04 3.83 2.59
N LEU A 12 -0.63 2.85 3.25
CA LEU A 12 -1.75 2.10 2.68
C LEU A 12 -2.95 3.00 2.45
N ASN A 13 -3.20 3.91 3.37
CA ASN A 13 -4.33 4.81 3.24
C ASN A 13 -4.18 5.72 2.03
N ILE A 14 -2.98 6.21 1.79
CA ILE A 14 -2.73 7.05 0.63
C ILE A 14 -2.95 6.25 -0.65
N LEU A 15 -2.42 5.04 -0.70
CA LEU A 15 -2.59 4.19 -1.88
C LEU A 15 -4.05 3.89 -2.14
N ARG A 16 -4.81 3.66 -1.09
CA ARG A 16 -6.23 3.38 -1.21
C ARG A 16 -6.98 4.59 -1.75
N LYS A 17 -6.69 5.75 -1.18
CA LYS A 17 -7.41 6.97 -1.57
C LYS A 17 -7.12 7.37 -3.00
N GLU A 18 -5.91 7.14 -3.45
CA GLU A 18 -5.51 7.55 -4.78
C GLU A 18 -5.69 6.46 -5.82
N HIS A 19 -6.18 5.28 -5.40
CA HIS A 19 -6.39 4.17 -6.31
C HIS A 19 -5.13 3.81 -7.09
N THR A 20 -4.00 3.89 -6.41
CA THR A 20 -2.71 3.63 -7.03
C THR A 20 -2.49 2.13 -7.16
N PRO A 21 -2.23 1.62 -8.37
CA PRO A 21 -1.89 0.20 -8.51
C PRO A 21 -0.62 -0.12 -7.76
N VAL A 22 -0.58 -1.28 -7.16
CA VAL A 22 0.59 -1.70 -6.38
C VAL A 22 0.97 -3.12 -6.73
N SER A 23 2.22 -3.44 -6.48
CA SER A 23 2.72 -4.82 -6.50
C SER A 23 3.02 -5.21 -5.08
N ILE A 24 2.46 -6.30 -4.62
CA ILE A 24 2.68 -6.80 -3.28
C ILE A 24 3.49 -8.07 -3.37
N PHE A 25 4.66 -8.06 -2.74
CA PHE A 25 5.53 -9.23 -2.72
C PHE A 25 5.34 -9.94 -1.40
N LEU A 26 5.06 -11.21 -1.46
CA LEU A 26 4.86 -12.02 -0.27
C LEU A 26 6.18 -12.62 0.17
N VAL A 27 6.24 -13.04 1.43
CA VAL A 27 7.47 -13.59 1.98
C VAL A 27 7.87 -14.90 1.29
N ASN A 28 6.93 -15.57 0.63
CA ASN A 28 7.25 -16.79 -0.10
C ASN A 28 7.66 -16.53 -1.55
N GLY A 29 7.79 -15.25 -1.94
CA GLY A 29 8.24 -14.90 -3.27
C GLY A 29 7.16 -14.64 -4.28
N ILE A 30 5.91 -14.83 -3.91
CA ILE A 30 4.80 -14.60 -4.83
C ILE A 30 4.55 -13.10 -4.94
N LYS A 31 4.24 -12.65 -6.15
CA LYS A 31 3.93 -11.26 -6.43
C LYS A 31 2.48 -11.13 -6.79
N LEU A 32 1.79 -10.23 -6.13
CA LEU A 32 0.38 -9.93 -6.42
C LEU A 32 0.29 -8.49 -6.89
N GLN A 33 -0.64 -8.22 -7.79
CA GLN A 33 -0.82 -6.88 -8.32
C GLN A 33 -2.27 -6.49 -8.25
N GLY A 34 -2.52 -5.20 -8.04
CA GLY A 34 -3.86 -4.68 -7.99
C GLY A 34 -3.89 -3.35 -7.27
N LYS A 35 -5.07 -2.95 -6.89
CA LYS A 35 -5.27 -1.71 -6.13
C LYS A 35 -5.76 -2.07 -4.74
N ILE A 36 -5.40 -1.24 -3.78
CA ILE A 36 -5.87 -1.46 -2.42
C ILE A 36 -7.28 -0.94 -2.31
N ASP A 37 -8.20 -1.85 -2.05
CA ASP A 37 -9.61 -1.49 -1.91
C ASP A 37 -9.91 -1.05 -0.49
N SER A 38 -9.41 -1.81 0.47
CA SER A 38 -9.56 -1.48 1.88
C SER A 38 -8.52 -2.27 2.65
N PHE A 39 -8.39 -1.98 3.92
CA PHE A 39 -7.47 -2.73 4.76
C PHE A 39 -7.85 -2.50 6.22
N ASP A 40 -7.37 -3.40 7.06
CA ASP A 40 -7.48 -3.19 8.50
C ASP A 40 -6.15 -3.55 9.12
N GLN A 41 -6.12 -3.80 10.43
CA GLN A 41 -4.84 -4.00 11.09
C GLN A 41 -4.20 -5.35 10.77
N TYR A 42 -4.94 -6.28 10.17
CA TYR A 42 -4.41 -7.61 9.88
C TYR A 42 -4.34 -7.94 8.40
N VAL A 43 -5.22 -7.37 7.60
CA VAL A 43 -5.34 -7.78 6.20
C VAL A 43 -5.47 -6.57 5.30
N ILE A 44 -5.18 -6.81 4.03
CA ILE A 44 -5.37 -5.82 2.97
C ILE A 44 -6.25 -6.49 1.93
N MET A 45 -7.30 -5.80 1.53
CA MET A 45 -8.13 -6.28 0.43
C MET A 45 -7.58 -5.70 -0.87
N LEU A 46 -7.03 -6.57 -1.69
CA LEU A 46 -6.43 -6.17 -2.95
C LEU A 46 -7.41 -6.49 -4.07
N LYS A 47 -7.69 -5.51 -4.90
CA LYS A 47 -8.66 -5.68 -5.97
C LYS A 47 -7.99 -5.55 -7.32
N ASN A 48 -8.26 -6.53 -8.16
CA ASN A 48 -7.82 -6.51 -9.54
C ASN A 48 -9.00 -7.02 -10.35
N THR A 49 -8.84 -8.09 -11.13
CA THR A 49 -10.01 -8.72 -11.75
C THR A 49 -10.84 -9.43 -10.70
N VAL A 50 -10.22 -9.83 -9.61
CA VAL A 50 -10.90 -10.42 -8.48
C VAL A 50 -10.46 -9.70 -7.23
N SER A 51 -11.22 -9.87 -6.15
CA SER A 51 -10.83 -9.33 -4.86
C SER A 51 -10.10 -10.40 -4.08
N GLN A 52 -8.97 -10.05 -3.53
CA GLN A 52 -8.14 -10.97 -2.78
C GLN A 52 -7.84 -10.40 -1.41
N MET A 53 -7.89 -11.23 -0.40
CA MET A 53 -7.53 -10.84 0.95
C MET A 53 -6.09 -11.28 1.20
N VAL A 54 -5.24 -10.34 1.57
CA VAL A 54 -3.83 -10.61 1.78
C VAL A 54 -3.49 -10.30 3.23
N TYR A 55 -2.94 -11.26 3.94
CA TYR A 55 -2.56 -11.04 5.33
C TYR A 55 -1.28 -10.24 5.39
N LYS A 56 -1.28 -9.22 6.23
CA LYS A 56 -0.11 -8.36 6.35
C LYS A 56 1.13 -9.14 6.79
N HIS A 57 0.96 -10.18 7.59
CA HIS A 57 2.09 -11.00 8.03
C HIS A 57 2.78 -11.70 6.87
N ALA A 58 2.08 -11.90 5.78
CA ALA A 58 2.66 -12.59 4.63
C ALA A 58 3.33 -11.64 3.66
N ILE A 59 3.25 -10.34 3.90
CA ILE A 59 3.77 -9.35 2.98
C ILE A 59 5.21 -9.01 3.31
N SER A 60 6.05 -9.05 2.31
CA SER A 60 7.43 -8.62 2.43
C SER A 60 7.58 -7.16 2.02
N THR A 61 7.01 -6.80 0.87
CA THR A 61 7.19 -5.47 0.30
C THR A 61 5.96 -5.08 -0.50
N ILE A 62 5.63 -3.81 -0.47
CA ILE A 62 4.58 -3.25 -1.32
C ILE A 62 5.22 -2.15 -2.15
N VAL A 63 5.10 -2.25 -3.46
CA VAL A 63 5.71 -1.30 -4.38
C VAL A 63 4.61 -0.62 -5.19
N PRO A 64 4.35 0.66 -4.97
CA PRO A 64 3.35 1.35 -5.78
C PRO A 64 3.89 1.61 -7.18
N SER A 65 2.98 1.75 -8.13
CA SER A 65 3.35 1.97 -9.51
C SER A 65 3.85 3.39 -9.74
N LYS A 66 3.60 4.28 -8.79
CA LYS A 66 4.08 5.65 -8.90
C LYS A 66 4.46 6.14 -7.51
N MET A 67 5.19 7.25 -7.49
CA MET A 67 5.67 7.81 -6.25
C MET A 67 4.52 8.26 -5.36
N VAL A 68 4.66 7.99 -4.08
CA VAL A 68 3.68 8.36 -3.07
C VAL A 68 4.35 9.26 -2.06
N ARG A 69 3.70 10.36 -1.71
CA ARG A 69 4.20 11.26 -0.69
C ARG A 69 3.54 10.96 0.63
N LEU A 70 4.35 10.55 1.58
CA LEU A 70 3.82 10.08 2.85
C LEU A 70 3.46 11.21 3.80
N ASP A 71 4.14 12.34 3.67
CA ASP A 71 3.94 13.42 4.62
C ASP A 71 3.11 14.55 4.06
N GLY A 72 2.59 14.36 2.84
CA GLY A 72 1.80 15.39 2.23
C GLY A 72 2.58 16.54 1.66
N SER A 73 3.91 16.53 1.74
CA SER A 73 4.72 17.62 1.19
C SER A 73 4.72 17.50 -0.32
N VAL A 74 5.09 18.57 -0.92
CA VAL A 74 5.11 18.54 -2.32
C VAL A 74 6.41 18.21 -2.92
N SER A 75 6.77 18.22 -3.20
CA SER A 75 7.53 18.21 -3.80
C SER A 75 8.17 17.94 -4.51
N ASP A 76 8.29 18.10 -4.97
CA ASP A 76 8.65 17.91 -5.62
C ASP A 76 9.19 17.41 -6.24
N GLU A 77 9.33 17.58 -6.65
CA GLU A 77 9.62 17.14 -7.27
C GLU A 77 10.32 16.60 -7.62
N SER A 78 10.69 16.88 -7.84
CA SER A 78 11.17 16.45 -8.21
C SER A 78 11.87 15.94 -8.38
N ASP A 79 12.23 16.14 -8.41
CA ASP A 79 12.78 15.74 -8.60
C ASP A 79 13.29 15.16 -8.83
N GLU A 80 13.47 15.19 -8.92
CA GLU A 80 13.76 14.72 -9.23
C GLU A 80 13.83 14.31 -9.43
#